data_7fa57780654ebb8d625d84c1814f8bb8
#
_entry.id   7fa57780654ebb8d625d84c1814f8bb8
#
_cell.length_a   1.000
_cell.length_b   1.000
_cell.length_c   1.000
_cell.angle_alpha   90.00
_cell.angle_beta   90.00
_cell.angle_gamma   90.00
#
_symmetry.space_group_name_H-M   'P 1'
#
loop_
_entity.id
_entity.type
_entity.pdbx_description
1 polymer ?
#
loop_
_entity_poly.entity_id
_entity_poly.type
_entity_poly.pdbx_seq_one_letter_code
_entity_poly.pdbx_strand_id
1 'polypeptide(L)'
;MRSVVLTCVLLLGVATVAKAQATSGISHSGDAALAYHWVHTNAPPDGGCGCFPLNGVGLSASWSFDSQLTAVAEISVDHTGNALSSTKSLTLTSYMAGARYRLPRPWMHGEHALRPFAQIIVGGAHAGGGMAGVADGTSAFAGRIGGGIDLPINEGLAIRLIQGDYYMTTFANSADNRQNNLLFGAGVVLHWYR
;
A
#
# COMPACT_ATOMS: atom_id res chain seq x y z
N MET A 1 16.06 1.14 -20.91
CA MET A 1 17.14 1.04 -19.92
C MET A 1 17.51 2.37 -19.24
N ARG A 2 17.48 3.53 -19.92
CA ARG A 2 17.80 4.84 -19.32
C ARG A 2 16.80 5.32 -18.26
N SER A 3 15.50 5.01 -18.38
CA SER A 3 14.46 5.44 -17.45
C SER A 3 14.51 4.73 -16.09
N VAL A 4 14.89 3.44 -16.07
CA VAL A 4 14.98 2.67 -14.83
C VAL A 4 16.13 3.15 -13.94
N VAL A 5 17.24 3.55 -14.55
CA VAL A 5 18.41 4.08 -13.82
C VAL A 5 18.07 5.43 -13.15
N LEU A 6 17.28 6.28 -13.84
CA LEU A 6 16.88 7.58 -13.29
C LEU A 6 15.95 7.43 -12.07
N THR A 7 15.04 6.44 -12.08
CA THR A 7 14.13 6.17 -10.98
C THR A 7 14.87 5.62 -9.74
N CYS A 8 15.85 4.75 -9.94
CA CYS A 8 16.69 4.25 -8.84
C CYS A 8 17.57 5.35 -8.20
N VAL A 9 18.06 6.29 -8.99
CA VAL A 9 18.87 7.42 -8.48
C VAL A 9 18.00 8.39 -7.67
N LEU A 10 16.75 8.61 -8.03
CA LEU A 10 15.82 9.45 -7.27
C LEU A 10 15.46 8.80 -5.92
N LEU A 11 15.25 7.48 -5.87
CA LEU A 11 14.97 6.75 -4.62
C LEU A 11 16.18 6.74 -3.67
N LEU A 12 17.40 6.64 -4.20
CA LEU A 12 18.62 6.74 -3.40
C LEU A 12 18.89 8.17 -2.90
N GLY A 13 18.48 9.19 -3.64
CA GLY A 13 18.60 10.59 -3.23
C GLY A 13 17.72 10.96 -2.04
N VAL A 14 16.53 10.39 -1.93
CA VAL A 14 15.62 10.61 -0.78
C VAL A 14 16.16 9.99 0.50
N ALA A 15 16.84 8.83 0.40
CA ALA A 15 17.43 8.16 1.55
C ALA A 15 18.63 8.95 2.17
N THR A 16 19.31 9.77 1.39
CA THR A 16 20.46 10.56 1.89
C THR A 16 20.04 11.88 2.56
N VAL A 17 18.94 12.48 2.16
CA VAL A 17 18.42 13.72 2.78
C VAL A 17 17.89 13.47 4.18
N ALA A 18 17.35 12.26 4.46
CA ALA A 18 16.83 11.90 5.78
C ALA A 18 17.94 11.82 6.87
N LYS A 19 19.21 11.68 6.50
CA LYS A 19 20.33 11.64 7.47
C LYS A 19 20.82 13.03 7.94
N ALA A 20 20.44 14.09 7.24
CA ALA A 20 20.99 15.44 7.51
C ALA A 20 20.27 16.21 8.64
N GLN A 21 19.17 15.71 9.20
CA GLN A 21 18.40 16.40 10.24
C GLN A 21 18.34 15.68 11.60
N ALA A 22 19.18 14.68 11.83
CA ALA A 22 19.23 13.95 13.09
C ALA A 22 20.15 14.67 14.10
N THR A 23 19.69 15.77 14.67
CA THR A 23 20.30 16.39 15.84
C THR A 23 19.21 16.70 16.86
N SER A 24 18.86 15.73 17.65
CA SER A 24 18.40 15.79 19.04
C SER A 24 17.65 14.48 19.37
N GLY A 25 18.21 13.66 20.24
CA GLY A 25 17.63 12.67 21.16
C GLY A 25 16.31 11.95 20.88
N ILE A 26 15.80 11.94 19.65
CA ILE A 26 14.61 11.22 19.26
C ILE A 26 15.06 9.80 18.87
N SER A 27 14.67 8.81 19.64
CA SER A 27 14.82 7.42 19.24
C SER A 27 14.02 7.20 17.97
N HIS A 28 14.69 7.08 16.83
CA HIS A 28 14.04 6.78 15.56
C HIS A 28 13.53 5.34 15.60
N SER A 29 12.25 5.18 15.47
CA SER A 29 11.62 3.88 15.32
C SER A 29 11.09 3.70 13.90
N GLY A 30 11.09 2.47 13.44
CA GLY A 30 10.51 2.12 12.15
C GLY A 30 9.78 0.80 12.23
N ASP A 31 9.07 0.46 11.19
CA ASP A 31 8.47 -0.86 11.04
C ASP A 31 8.57 -1.37 9.59
N ALA A 32 8.55 -2.68 9.44
CA ALA A 32 8.29 -3.37 8.18
C ALA A 32 7.03 -4.22 8.35
N ALA A 33 6.15 -4.20 7.37
CA ALA A 33 4.98 -5.05 7.39
C ALA A 33 4.87 -5.87 6.11
N LEU A 34 4.50 -7.14 6.28
CA LEU A 34 4.08 -8.03 5.21
C LEU A 34 2.59 -8.32 5.41
N ALA A 35 1.78 -7.99 4.40
CA ALA A 35 0.34 -8.16 4.47
C ALA A 35 -0.18 -8.95 3.25
N TYR A 36 -1.13 -9.82 3.48
CA TYR A 36 -2.00 -10.34 2.42
C TYR A 36 -3.01 -9.28 2.04
N HIS A 37 -3.30 -9.16 0.75
CA HIS A 37 -4.29 -8.25 0.19
C HIS A 37 -5.43 -9.01 -0.51
N TRP A 38 -6.64 -8.55 -0.30
CA TRP A 38 -7.80 -8.83 -1.11
C TRP A 38 -8.32 -7.52 -1.66
N VAL A 39 -8.29 -7.37 -2.98
CA VAL A 39 -8.72 -6.14 -3.66
C VAL A 39 -10.00 -6.42 -4.42
N HIS A 40 -11.07 -5.75 -4.06
CA HIS A 40 -12.31 -5.74 -4.82
C HIS A 40 -12.24 -4.61 -5.85
N THR A 41 -12.07 -4.99 -7.11
CA THR A 41 -11.94 -4.02 -8.19
C THR A 41 -13.29 -3.58 -8.69
N ASN A 42 -13.37 -2.32 -9.11
CA ASN A 42 -14.48 -1.77 -9.86
C ASN A 42 -13.93 -1.26 -11.19
N ALA A 43 -13.96 -2.07 -12.21
CA ALA A 43 -13.48 -1.74 -13.56
C ALA A 43 -14.60 -1.92 -14.58
N PRO A 44 -15.62 -1.05 -14.61
CA PRO A 44 -16.70 -1.17 -15.57
C PRO A 44 -16.32 -0.54 -16.91
N PRO A 45 -16.38 -1.23 -18.03
CA PRO A 45 -16.53 -0.55 -19.31
C PRO A 45 -17.97 -0.13 -19.62
N ASP A 46 -19.01 -0.81 -19.16
CA ASP A 46 -20.36 -0.63 -19.73
C ASP A 46 -21.50 -0.57 -18.69
N GLY A 47 -21.29 0.11 -17.56
CA GLY A 47 -22.36 0.31 -16.57
C GLY A 47 -22.83 -0.95 -15.83
N GLY A 48 -22.26 -2.09 -16.12
CA GLY A 48 -22.37 -3.31 -15.33
C GLY A 48 -21.25 -3.37 -14.28
N CYS A 49 -21.48 -4.06 -13.17
CA CYS A 49 -20.42 -4.33 -12.21
C CYS A 49 -19.40 -5.30 -12.83
N GLY A 50 -18.38 -4.79 -13.48
CA GLY A 50 -17.20 -5.56 -13.89
C GLY A 50 -16.29 -5.89 -12.70
N CYS A 51 -16.88 -6.12 -11.53
CA CYS A 51 -16.14 -6.35 -10.30
C CYS A 51 -15.53 -7.74 -10.29
N PHE A 52 -14.25 -7.81 -9.92
CA PHE A 52 -13.54 -9.08 -9.73
C PHE A 52 -12.51 -8.92 -8.61
N PRO A 53 -12.20 -9.97 -7.86
CA PRO A 53 -11.20 -9.89 -6.81
C PRO A 53 -9.79 -10.07 -7.38
N LEU A 54 -8.84 -9.33 -6.81
CA LEU A 54 -7.42 -9.63 -6.89
C LEU A 54 -6.97 -10.10 -5.51
N ASN A 55 -6.03 -11.03 -5.50
CA ASN A 55 -5.39 -11.51 -4.28
C ASN A 55 -3.89 -11.29 -4.40
N GLY A 56 -3.28 -10.85 -3.32
CA GLY A 56 -1.87 -10.51 -3.40
C GLY A 56 -1.19 -10.32 -2.07
N VAL A 57 -0.02 -9.72 -2.15
CA VAL A 57 0.81 -9.40 -0.99
C VAL A 57 1.39 -8.01 -1.13
N GLY A 58 1.49 -7.32 0.00
CA GLY A 58 2.16 -6.03 0.14
C GLY A 58 3.29 -6.09 1.15
N LEU A 59 4.41 -5.47 0.80
CA LEU A 59 5.52 -5.22 1.69
C LEU A 59 5.64 -3.71 1.90
N SER A 60 5.58 -3.26 3.14
CA SER A 60 5.77 -1.86 3.49
C SER A 60 6.92 -1.68 4.46
N ALA A 61 7.62 -0.55 4.32
CA ALA A 61 8.59 -0.06 5.29
C ALA A 61 8.18 1.32 5.75
N SER A 62 8.39 1.63 7.02
CA SER A 62 8.01 2.90 7.57
C SER A 62 9.09 3.48 8.48
N TRP A 63 9.06 4.81 8.64
CA TRP A 63 9.96 5.56 9.46
C TRP A 63 9.21 6.60 10.25
N SER A 64 9.28 6.54 11.57
CA SER A 64 8.57 7.46 12.46
C SER A 64 9.33 8.76 12.62
N PHE A 65 8.66 9.88 12.43
CA PHE A 65 9.17 11.23 12.71
C PHE A 65 8.90 11.63 14.16
N ASP A 66 7.74 11.20 14.66
CA ASP A 66 7.34 11.36 16.05
C ASP A 66 6.51 10.14 16.49
N SER A 67 5.86 10.22 17.65
CA SER A 67 5.04 9.12 18.20
C SER A 67 3.80 8.79 17.38
N GLN A 68 3.35 9.68 16.49
CA GLN A 68 2.10 9.58 15.75
C GLN A 68 2.31 9.55 14.23
N LEU A 69 3.23 10.38 13.71
CA LEU A 69 3.42 10.55 12.28
C LEU A 69 4.59 9.71 11.76
N THR A 70 4.33 8.95 10.72
CA THR A 70 5.26 8.01 10.12
C THR A 70 5.24 8.17 8.60
N ALA A 71 6.41 8.28 7.97
CA ALA A 71 6.51 8.07 6.52
C ALA A 71 6.37 6.58 6.22
N VAL A 72 5.72 6.22 5.14
CA VAL A 72 5.55 4.84 4.70
C VAL A 72 5.82 4.73 3.21
N ALA A 73 6.51 3.66 2.82
CA ALA A 73 6.65 3.23 1.43
C ALA A 73 6.17 1.78 1.33
N GLU A 74 5.46 1.48 0.26
CA GLU A 74 4.88 0.15 0.04
C GLU A 74 5.01 -0.27 -1.41
N ILE A 75 5.32 -1.55 -1.62
CA ILE A 75 5.19 -2.24 -2.89
C ILE A 75 4.22 -3.41 -2.71
N SER A 76 3.30 -3.59 -3.66
CA SER A 76 2.39 -4.73 -3.66
C SER A 76 2.29 -5.38 -5.03
N VAL A 77 1.94 -6.67 -5.02
CA VAL A 77 1.63 -7.45 -6.22
C VAL A 77 0.32 -8.18 -5.96
N ASP A 78 -0.69 -7.84 -6.76
CA ASP A 78 -2.05 -8.36 -6.65
C ASP A 78 -2.43 -9.03 -7.98
N HIS A 79 -3.00 -10.23 -7.94
CA HIS A 79 -3.23 -11.07 -9.12
C HIS A 79 -4.62 -11.68 -9.13
N THR A 80 -5.16 -11.87 -10.34
CA THR A 80 -6.32 -12.73 -10.61
C THR A 80 -6.13 -13.50 -11.90
N GLY A 81 -6.62 -14.74 -11.95
CA GLY A 81 -6.68 -15.55 -13.17
C GLY A 81 -7.97 -15.34 -13.99
N ASN A 82 -8.96 -14.63 -13.43
CA ASN A 82 -10.31 -14.51 -14.02
C ASN A 82 -10.78 -13.03 -13.98
N ALA A 83 -10.07 -12.16 -14.67
CA ALA A 83 -10.48 -10.76 -14.79
C ALA A 83 -11.78 -10.66 -15.63
N LEU A 84 -12.77 -9.91 -15.14
CA LEU A 84 -14.05 -9.66 -15.83
C LEU A 84 -14.78 -10.94 -16.28
N SER A 85 -14.77 -11.99 -15.45
CA SER A 85 -15.39 -13.31 -15.78
C SER A 85 -14.82 -13.93 -17.07
N SER A 86 -13.64 -13.49 -17.50
CA SER A 86 -12.90 -14.06 -18.64
C SER A 86 -11.78 -14.98 -18.13
N THR A 87 -11.25 -15.82 -19.03
CA THR A 87 -10.05 -16.64 -18.71
C THR A 87 -8.74 -15.84 -18.75
N LYS A 88 -8.82 -14.52 -18.75
CA LYS A 88 -7.66 -13.62 -18.83
C LYS A 88 -7.15 -13.28 -17.45
N SER A 89 -5.84 -13.35 -17.27
CA SER A 89 -5.17 -12.98 -16.04
C SER A 89 -4.85 -11.49 -16.00
N LEU A 90 -4.84 -10.93 -14.80
CA LEU A 90 -4.36 -9.57 -14.53
C LEU A 90 -3.43 -9.62 -13.33
N THR A 91 -2.26 -9.02 -13.48
CA THR A 91 -1.33 -8.74 -12.38
C THR A 91 -1.18 -7.25 -12.23
N LEU A 92 -1.42 -6.74 -11.04
CA LEU A 92 -1.29 -5.35 -10.69
C LEU A 92 -0.14 -5.19 -9.69
N THR A 93 0.95 -4.56 -10.12
CA THR A 93 2.07 -4.21 -9.25
C THR A 93 1.98 -2.74 -8.90
N SER A 94 1.94 -2.40 -7.61
CA SER A 94 1.91 -1.00 -7.20
C SER A 94 3.11 -0.64 -6.32
N TYR A 95 3.53 0.62 -6.41
CA TYR A 95 4.60 1.21 -5.62
C TYR A 95 4.17 2.61 -5.18
N MET A 96 4.04 2.79 -3.89
CA MET A 96 3.45 3.99 -3.30
C MET A 96 4.24 4.43 -2.09
N ALA A 97 4.16 5.74 -1.79
CA ALA A 97 4.71 6.31 -0.58
C ALA A 97 3.78 7.40 -0.04
N GLY A 98 3.87 7.68 1.25
CA GLY A 98 3.07 8.71 1.88
C GLY A 98 3.21 8.74 3.39
N ALA A 99 2.12 9.04 4.08
CA ALA A 99 2.10 9.20 5.52
C ALA A 99 1.10 8.26 6.19
N ARG A 100 1.47 7.81 7.37
CA ARG A 100 0.62 7.07 8.30
C ARG A 100 0.57 7.83 9.62
N TYR A 101 -0.65 7.99 10.14
CA TYR A 101 -0.91 8.60 11.43
C TYR A 101 -1.41 7.52 12.39
N ARG A 102 -0.67 7.29 13.48
CA ARG A 102 -1.08 6.40 14.56
C ARG A 102 -1.92 7.18 15.55
N LEU A 103 -3.11 6.68 15.85
CA LEU A 103 -3.99 7.33 16.82
C LEU A 103 -3.36 7.28 18.22
N PRO A 104 -3.38 8.41 18.97
CA PRO A 104 -2.65 8.52 20.24
C PRO A 104 -3.25 7.69 21.37
N ARG A 105 -4.50 7.27 21.22
CA ARG A 105 -5.20 6.45 22.24
C ARG A 105 -5.46 5.05 21.70
N PRO A 106 -4.91 4.02 22.34
CA PRO A 106 -5.26 2.66 22.00
C PRO A 106 -6.74 2.39 22.31
N TRP A 107 -7.34 1.53 21.49
CA TRP A 107 -8.70 1.05 21.75
C TRP A 107 -8.66 -0.05 22.75
N MET A 108 -8.72 -0.18 23.83
CA MET A 108 -8.58 -1.15 24.90
C MET A 108 -7.37 -0.82 25.78
N HIS A 109 -7.48 -1.19 27.02
CA HIS A 109 -6.45 -1.01 28.03
C HIS A 109 -5.87 -2.37 28.40
N GLY A 110 -4.57 -2.44 28.67
CA GLY A 110 -3.90 -3.67 29.09
C GLY A 110 -2.84 -4.13 28.10
N GLU A 111 -2.36 -5.34 28.25
CA GLU A 111 -1.28 -5.93 27.47
C GLU A 111 -1.59 -6.08 25.96
N HIS A 112 -2.87 -6.07 25.59
CA HIS A 112 -3.34 -6.20 24.19
C HIS A 112 -4.04 -4.95 23.69
N ALA A 113 -3.50 -3.79 23.99
CA ALA A 113 -4.02 -2.51 23.52
C ALA A 113 -3.95 -2.40 22.00
N LEU A 114 -5.10 -2.37 21.32
CA LEU A 114 -5.20 -2.20 19.87
C LEU A 114 -4.70 -0.83 19.44
N ARG A 115 -3.89 -0.78 18.40
CA ARG A 115 -3.30 0.45 17.85
C ARG A 115 -3.90 0.78 16.50
N PRO A 116 -4.94 1.62 16.44
CA PRO A 116 -5.50 2.05 15.17
C PRO A 116 -4.59 3.07 14.49
N PHE A 117 -4.62 3.04 13.14
CA PHE A 117 -3.92 4.00 12.30
C PHE A 117 -4.76 4.41 11.10
N ALA A 118 -4.48 5.58 10.55
CA ALA A 118 -4.95 6.03 9.25
C ALA A 118 -3.76 6.29 8.34
N GLN A 119 -3.93 6.15 7.02
CA GLN A 119 -2.86 6.39 6.05
C GLN A 119 -3.36 6.99 4.76
N ILE A 120 -2.48 7.74 4.11
CA ILE A 120 -2.61 8.19 2.73
C ILE A 120 -1.29 7.93 2.02
N ILE A 121 -1.32 7.19 0.92
CA ILE A 121 -0.17 6.87 0.10
C ILE A 121 -0.49 7.05 -1.37
N VAL A 122 0.46 7.54 -2.14
CA VAL A 122 0.32 7.82 -3.57
C VAL A 122 1.55 7.32 -4.33
N GLY A 123 1.38 7.03 -5.60
CA GLY A 123 2.47 6.53 -6.45
C GLY A 123 1.98 6.05 -7.80
N GLY A 124 2.46 4.91 -8.23
CA GLY A 124 2.11 4.29 -9.50
C GLY A 124 1.63 2.85 -9.34
N ALA A 125 0.88 2.41 -10.32
CA ALA A 125 0.52 1.01 -10.51
C ALA A 125 0.85 0.59 -11.94
N HIS A 126 1.32 -0.64 -12.09
CA HIS A 126 1.65 -1.27 -13.37
C HIS A 126 0.76 -2.50 -13.56
N ALA A 127 -0.01 -2.50 -14.62
CA ALA A 127 -0.86 -3.61 -14.99
C ALA A 127 -0.20 -4.45 -16.07
N GLY A 128 -0.07 -5.75 -15.83
CA GLY A 128 0.39 -6.75 -16.77
C GLY A 128 -0.61 -7.89 -16.88
N GLY A 129 -0.65 -8.54 -18.06
CA GLY A 129 -1.56 -9.65 -18.32
C GLY A 129 -2.44 -9.41 -19.56
N GLY A 130 -3.05 -10.47 -20.07
CA GLY A 130 -3.78 -10.44 -21.33
C GLY A 130 -5.21 -9.85 -21.25
N MET A 131 -5.47 -8.85 -20.41
CA MET A 131 -6.80 -8.28 -20.28
C MET A 131 -7.15 -7.34 -21.44
N ALA A 132 -8.33 -7.53 -22.05
CA ALA A 132 -8.81 -6.64 -23.10
C ALA A 132 -9.09 -5.24 -22.52
N GLY A 133 -8.56 -4.19 -23.16
CA GLY A 133 -8.73 -2.81 -22.74
C GLY A 133 -7.61 -2.28 -21.82
N VAL A 134 -6.81 -3.16 -21.24
CA VAL A 134 -5.54 -2.78 -20.58
C VAL A 134 -4.41 -3.31 -21.44
N ALA A 135 -3.66 -2.42 -22.07
CA ALA A 135 -2.48 -2.82 -22.81
C ALA A 135 -1.48 -3.46 -21.84
N ASP A 136 -0.91 -4.60 -22.24
CA ASP A 136 0.12 -5.27 -21.44
C ASP A 136 1.29 -4.30 -21.17
N GLY A 137 1.68 -4.17 -19.92
CA GLY A 137 2.73 -3.24 -19.54
C GLY A 137 2.31 -1.78 -19.38
N THR A 138 1.03 -1.49 -19.13
CA THR A 138 0.54 -0.11 -18.89
C THR A 138 0.74 0.31 -17.44
N SER A 139 1.24 1.54 -17.26
CA SER A 139 1.40 2.17 -15.95
C SER A 139 0.44 3.35 -15.79
N ALA A 140 -0.07 3.54 -14.57
CA ALA A 140 -0.98 4.61 -14.24
C ALA A 140 -0.67 5.18 -12.85
N PHE A 141 -1.20 6.37 -12.56
CA PHE A 141 -1.20 6.89 -11.20
C PHE A 141 -2.07 6.03 -10.29
N ALA A 142 -1.64 5.88 -9.06
CA ALA A 142 -2.35 5.14 -8.03
C ALA A 142 -2.29 5.89 -6.69
N GLY A 143 -3.36 5.76 -5.92
CA GLY A 143 -3.42 6.32 -4.57
C GLY A 143 -4.32 5.50 -3.67
N ARG A 144 -3.98 5.44 -2.38
CA ARG A 144 -4.78 4.79 -1.35
C ARG A 144 -4.97 5.72 -0.16
N ILE A 145 -6.18 5.70 0.38
CA ILE A 145 -6.55 6.34 1.64
C ILE A 145 -7.35 5.35 2.47
N GLY A 146 -6.98 5.19 3.71
CA GLY A 146 -7.66 4.26 4.60
C GLY A 146 -6.96 4.13 5.95
N GLY A 147 -7.00 2.96 6.53
CA GLY A 147 -6.39 2.69 7.82
C GLY A 147 -6.54 1.25 8.26
N GLY A 148 -6.15 0.99 9.50
CA GLY A 148 -6.18 -0.36 10.02
C GLY A 148 -5.97 -0.39 11.53
N ILE A 149 -5.84 -1.61 12.05
CA ILE A 149 -5.66 -1.88 13.46
C ILE A 149 -4.53 -2.88 13.61
N ASP A 150 -3.50 -2.50 14.35
CA ASP A 150 -2.39 -3.37 14.72
C ASP A 150 -2.56 -3.83 16.18
N LEU A 151 -2.38 -5.12 16.43
CA LEU A 151 -2.35 -5.76 17.74
C LEU A 151 -0.89 -6.06 18.11
N PRO A 152 -0.29 -5.33 19.06
CA PRO A 152 1.04 -5.64 19.56
C PRO A 152 1.05 -7.00 20.26
N ILE A 153 2.02 -7.83 19.89
CA ILE A 153 2.27 -9.13 20.56
C ILE A 153 3.44 -8.98 21.53
N ASN A 154 4.46 -8.25 21.12
CA ASN A 154 5.61 -7.87 21.94
C ASN A 154 6.25 -6.58 21.39
N GLU A 155 7.40 -6.18 21.93
CA GLU A 155 8.09 -4.94 21.52
C GLU A 155 8.49 -4.94 20.03
N GLY A 156 8.86 -6.10 19.48
CA GLY A 156 9.34 -6.23 18.09
C GLY A 156 8.29 -6.72 17.10
N LEU A 157 7.09 -7.17 17.55
CA LEU A 157 6.12 -7.84 16.71
C LEU A 157 4.70 -7.37 16.99
N ALA A 158 3.96 -7.05 15.94
CA ALA A 158 2.52 -6.87 15.99
C ALA A 158 1.83 -7.65 14.85
N ILE A 159 0.56 -7.94 15.02
CA ILE A 159 -0.31 -8.49 13.98
C ILE A 159 -1.20 -7.36 13.48
N ARG A 160 -1.19 -7.11 12.18
CA ARG A 160 -2.21 -6.27 11.54
C ARG A 160 -3.47 -7.09 11.39
N LEU A 161 -4.46 -6.82 12.24
CA LEU A 161 -5.70 -7.57 12.26
C LEU A 161 -6.53 -7.29 11.01
N ILE A 162 -6.58 -6.03 10.62
CA ILE A 162 -7.28 -5.55 9.45
C ILE A 162 -6.66 -4.24 8.96
N GLN A 163 -6.61 -4.11 7.65
CA GLN A 163 -6.39 -2.86 6.94
C GLN A 163 -7.51 -2.71 5.91
N GLY A 164 -8.08 -1.51 5.78
CA GLY A 164 -9.07 -1.20 4.78
C GLY A 164 -8.73 0.11 4.10
N ASP A 165 -8.51 0.07 2.79
CA ASP A 165 -8.15 1.24 1.99
C ASP A 165 -9.10 1.40 0.80
N TYR A 166 -9.53 2.62 0.54
CA TYR A 166 -10.01 3.00 -0.77
C TYR A 166 -8.79 3.13 -1.69
N TYR A 167 -8.78 2.38 -2.78
CA TYR A 167 -7.68 2.26 -3.70
C TYR A 167 -8.09 2.76 -5.09
N MET A 168 -7.60 3.92 -5.49
CA MET A 168 -7.84 4.53 -6.79
C MET A 168 -6.68 4.25 -7.74
N THR A 169 -7.00 3.90 -8.99
CA THR A 169 -6.05 3.84 -10.11
C THR A 169 -6.59 4.63 -11.30
N THR A 170 -5.72 5.07 -12.21
CA THR A 170 -6.10 5.89 -13.36
C THR A 170 -5.72 5.24 -14.68
N PHE A 171 -5.95 3.93 -14.81
CA PHE A 171 -5.77 3.26 -16.10
C PHE A 171 -6.82 3.73 -17.11
N ALA A 172 -6.39 3.90 -18.38
CA ALA A 172 -7.31 4.22 -19.46
C ALA A 172 -8.29 3.06 -19.66
N ASN A 173 -9.60 3.34 -19.60
CA ASN A 173 -10.67 2.37 -19.76
C ASN A 173 -11.74 2.81 -20.75
N SER A 174 -11.49 3.86 -21.56
CA SER A 174 -12.41 4.45 -22.55
C SER A 174 -13.71 5.03 -21.95
N ALA A 175 -13.81 5.14 -20.63
CA ALA A 175 -14.95 5.75 -19.93
C ALA A 175 -14.48 6.98 -19.14
N ASP A 176 -14.13 6.81 -17.88
CA ASP A 176 -13.71 7.89 -16.98
C ASP A 176 -12.20 7.82 -16.63
N ASN A 177 -11.49 6.82 -17.15
CA ASN A 177 -10.07 6.56 -16.86
C ASN A 177 -9.75 6.53 -15.36
N ARG A 178 -10.69 6.04 -14.55
CA ARG A 178 -10.56 5.91 -13.11
C ARG A 178 -11.21 4.63 -12.62
N GLN A 179 -10.47 3.87 -11.84
CA GLN A 179 -10.97 2.69 -11.14
C GLN A 179 -11.00 2.99 -9.64
N ASN A 180 -12.13 2.69 -9.02
CA ASN A 180 -12.38 2.88 -7.61
C ASN A 180 -12.45 1.49 -6.97
N ASN A 181 -11.39 1.08 -6.30
CA ASN A 181 -11.26 -0.25 -5.73
C ASN A 181 -11.29 -0.18 -4.20
N LEU A 182 -11.64 -1.28 -3.56
CA LEU A 182 -11.52 -1.46 -2.12
C LEU A 182 -10.48 -2.52 -1.84
N LEU A 183 -9.49 -2.20 -1.00
CA LEU A 183 -8.48 -3.13 -0.56
C LEU A 183 -8.73 -3.47 0.92
N PHE A 184 -8.70 -4.75 1.22
CA PHE A 184 -8.65 -5.27 2.58
C PHE A 184 -7.37 -6.08 2.75
N GLY A 185 -6.74 -5.97 3.91
CA GLY A 185 -5.50 -6.66 4.20
C GLY A 185 -5.39 -7.10 5.65
N ALA A 186 -4.55 -8.10 5.88
CA ALA A 186 -4.13 -8.55 7.20
C ALA A 186 -2.68 -9.03 7.10
N GLY A 187 -1.92 -8.94 8.21
CA GLY A 187 -0.50 -9.26 8.10
C GLY A 187 0.28 -9.20 9.39
N VAL A 188 1.59 -9.14 9.24
CA VAL A 188 2.56 -9.10 10.33
C VAL A 188 3.38 -7.82 10.22
N VAL A 189 3.64 -7.18 11.36
CA VAL A 189 4.40 -5.95 11.49
C VAL A 189 5.59 -6.20 12.41
N LEU A 190 6.79 -5.95 11.91
CA LEU A 190 8.02 -6.02 12.67
C LEU A 190 8.48 -4.60 13.01
N HIS A 191 8.71 -4.33 14.29
CA HIS A 191 9.18 -3.04 14.78
C HIS A 191 10.67 -3.10 15.07
N TRP A 192 11.38 -2.00 14.79
CA TRP A 192 12.75 -1.81 15.27
C TRP A 192 12.88 -0.44 15.94
N TYR A 193 13.69 -0.42 16.97
CA TYR A 193 14.03 0.79 17.75
C TYR A 193 15.55 1.05 17.64
N ARG A 194 15.92 2.31 17.54
CA ARG A 194 17.34 2.70 17.47
C ARG A 194 17.62 3.86 18.42
#